data_b95b125bf380f74efc1963b492f1cf11
#
_entry.id   b95b125bf380f74efc1963b492f1cf11
#
_cell.length_a   1.000
_cell.length_b   1.000
_cell.length_c   1.000
_cell.angle_alpha   90.00
_cell.angle_beta   90.00
_cell.angle_gamma   90.00
#
_symmetry.space_group_name_H-M   'P 1'
#
loop_
_entity.id
_entity.type
_entity.pdbx_description
1 polymer ?
#
loop_
_entity_poly.entity_id
_entity_poly.type
_entity_poly.pdbx_seq_one_letter_code
_entity_poly.pdbx_strand_id
1 'polypeptide(L)'
;MRFAHISYHDYDGVETDTDMRQSLVRDLGDNNAMILRNHGLLVACKTIPEAFNAMHRLELSCKTQIAAMSCNTPLIKVPSQAVEATYMNYQPHVRRPFGVLDWPALLRKLDRIDPSFRD
;
A
#
# COMPACT_ATOMS: atom_id res chain seq x y z
N MET A 1 -1.44 3.86 -8.91
CA MET A 1 -1.59 3.54 -7.50
C MET A 1 -2.61 4.49 -6.91
N ARG A 2 -3.73 3.98 -6.45
CA ARG A 2 -4.86 4.78 -5.95
C ARG A 2 -4.70 5.01 -4.45
N PHE A 3 -3.83 5.92 -4.04
CA PHE A 3 -3.56 6.19 -2.61
C PHE A 3 -4.74 6.72 -1.80
N ALA A 4 -5.76 7.27 -2.46
CA ALA A 4 -6.93 7.80 -1.76
C ALA A 4 -8.00 6.75 -1.44
N HIS A 5 -7.88 5.56 -2.03
CA HIS A 5 -8.86 4.49 -1.87
C HIS A 5 -8.15 3.22 -1.41
N ILE A 6 -8.30 2.92 -0.12
CA ILE A 6 -7.83 1.68 0.50
C ILE A 6 -9.04 0.80 0.73
N SER A 7 -9.00 -0.43 0.22
CA SER A 7 -9.99 -1.44 0.52
C SER A 7 -9.79 -2.01 1.92
N TYR A 8 -10.84 -2.59 2.45
CA TYR A 8 -10.81 -3.32 3.72
C TYR A 8 -11.38 -4.70 3.50
N HIS A 9 -10.77 -5.68 4.14
CA HIS A 9 -11.25 -7.05 4.17
C HIS A 9 -11.35 -7.51 5.62
N ASP A 10 -12.49 -8.08 5.97
CA ASP A 10 -12.72 -8.62 7.31
C ASP A 10 -11.96 -9.94 7.48
N TYR A 11 -11.55 -10.25 8.70
CA TYR A 11 -10.78 -11.46 8.97
C TYR A 11 -11.70 -12.70 8.96
N ASP A 12 -11.51 -13.54 7.96
CA ASP A 12 -12.30 -14.76 7.73
C ASP A 12 -11.63 -16.03 8.31
N GLY A 13 -10.54 -15.88 9.07
CA GLY A 13 -9.75 -17.00 9.59
C GLY A 13 -8.57 -17.39 8.71
N VAL A 14 -7.99 -18.55 8.98
CA VAL A 14 -6.88 -19.14 8.20
C VAL A 14 -7.45 -20.33 7.42
N GLU A 15 -8.30 -20.07 6.48
CA GLU A 15 -8.81 -21.11 5.61
C GLU A 15 -8.12 -21.08 4.25
N THR A 16 -7.84 -22.26 3.71
CA THR A 16 -7.15 -22.43 2.42
C THR A 16 -8.12 -22.50 1.27
N ASP A 17 -9.37 -22.09 1.47
CA ASP A 17 -10.46 -22.33 0.54
C ASP A 17 -10.47 -21.33 -0.63
N THR A 18 -10.99 -21.78 -1.76
CA THR A 18 -11.17 -21.01 -3.00
C THR A 18 -12.08 -19.80 -2.77
N ASP A 19 -13.01 -19.90 -1.84
CA ASP A 19 -13.98 -18.84 -1.51
C ASP A 19 -13.32 -17.61 -0.89
N MET A 20 -12.25 -17.78 -0.08
CA MET A 20 -11.47 -16.67 0.46
C MET A 20 -10.73 -15.87 -0.63
N ARG A 21 -10.22 -16.54 -1.65
CA ARG A 21 -9.58 -15.85 -2.78
C ARG A 21 -10.57 -14.96 -3.53
N GLN A 22 -11.79 -15.44 -3.70
CA GLN A 22 -12.85 -14.68 -4.36
C GLN A 22 -13.29 -13.48 -3.52
N SER A 23 -13.39 -13.62 -2.20
CA SER A 23 -13.74 -12.52 -1.30
C SER A 23 -12.67 -11.45 -1.28
N LEU A 24 -11.37 -11.83 -1.22
CA LEU A 24 -10.25 -10.90 -1.31
C LEU A 24 -10.24 -10.11 -2.63
N VAL A 25 -10.44 -10.79 -3.75
CA VAL A 25 -10.49 -10.14 -5.08
C VAL A 25 -11.67 -9.18 -5.16
N ARG A 26 -12.85 -9.61 -4.71
CA ARG A 26 -14.06 -8.78 -4.68
C ARG A 26 -13.84 -7.52 -3.82
N ASP A 27 -13.29 -7.67 -2.62
CA ASP A 27 -13.12 -6.58 -1.67
C ASP A 27 -11.98 -5.64 -2.07
N LEU A 28 -10.94 -6.15 -2.75
CA LEU A 28 -9.89 -5.32 -3.33
C LEU A 28 -10.44 -4.46 -4.48
N GLY A 29 -11.30 -5.02 -5.33
CA GLY A 29 -11.86 -4.33 -6.48
C GLY A 29 -10.77 -3.73 -7.37
N ASP A 30 -10.95 -2.48 -7.78
CA ASP A 30 -9.98 -1.73 -8.61
C ASP A 30 -8.83 -1.10 -7.81
N ASN A 31 -8.77 -1.29 -6.50
CA ASN A 31 -7.74 -0.70 -5.67
C ASN A 31 -6.44 -1.51 -5.71
N ASN A 32 -5.33 -0.86 -5.37
CA ASN A 32 -4.01 -1.47 -5.32
C ASN A 32 -3.52 -1.76 -3.90
N ALA A 33 -4.32 -1.38 -2.90
CA ALA A 33 -3.98 -1.53 -1.49
C ALA A 33 -5.22 -1.88 -0.67
N MET A 34 -5.02 -2.74 0.32
CA MET A 34 -6.06 -3.22 1.21
C MET A 34 -5.51 -3.39 2.61
N ILE A 35 -6.33 -3.09 3.60
CA ILE A 35 -6.08 -3.45 5.00
C ILE A 35 -6.88 -4.70 5.30
N LEU A 36 -6.18 -5.76 5.63
CA LEU A 36 -6.74 -7.01 6.14
C LEU A 36 -6.90 -6.84 7.65
N ARG A 37 -8.14 -6.66 8.12
CA ARG A 37 -8.42 -6.39 9.54
C ARG A 37 -7.91 -7.54 10.41
N ASN A 38 -7.26 -7.19 11.52
CA ASN A 38 -6.63 -8.14 12.45
C ASN A 38 -5.56 -9.06 11.84
N HIS A 39 -5.10 -8.76 10.61
CA HIS A 39 -4.12 -9.59 9.93
C HIS A 39 -2.92 -8.78 9.42
N GLY A 40 -3.15 -7.78 8.56
CA GLY A 40 -2.04 -7.01 8.00
C GLY A 40 -2.42 -6.18 6.77
N LEU A 41 -1.45 -6.01 5.88
CA LEU A 41 -1.58 -5.18 4.68
C LEU A 41 -1.41 -6.04 3.42
N LEU A 42 -2.16 -5.70 2.38
CA LEU A 42 -2.05 -6.31 1.07
C LEU A 42 -1.88 -5.22 0.01
N VAL A 43 -0.98 -5.45 -0.95
CA VAL A 43 -0.87 -4.63 -2.14
C VAL A 43 -0.83 -5.49 -3.39
N ALA A 44 -1.47 -5.03 -4.46
CA ALA A 44 -1.47 -5.65 -5.76
C ALA A 44 -1.13 -4.60 -6.83
N CYS A 45 0.04 -4.71 -7.43
CA CYS A 45 0.56 -3.75 -8.38
C CYS A 45 1.06 -4.45 -9.65
N LYS A 46 1.29 -3.69 -10.73
CA LYS A 46 1.71 -4.24 -12.01
C LYS A 46 3.18 -4.70 -12.02
N THR A 47 4.03 -4.10 -11.17
CA THR A 47 5.46 -4.41 -11.11
C THR A 47 5.93 -4.51 -9.66
N ILE A 48 7.06 -5.22 -9.46
CA ILE A 48 7.69 -5.36 -8.14
C ILE A 48 8.09 -4.00 -7.54
N PRO A 49 8.72 -3.08 -8.28
CA PRO A 49 9.03 -1.74 -7.77
C PRO A 49 7.80 -0.97 -7.27
N GLU A 50 6.69 -1.07 -8.00
CA GLU A 50 5.42 -0.45 -7.57
C GLU A 50 4.88 -1.11 -6.30
N ALA A 51 4.87 -2.44 -6.24
CA ALA A 51 4.38 -3.18 -5.07
C ALA A 51 5.21 -2.88 -3.82
N PHE A 52 6.54 -2.89 -3.94
CA PHE A 52 7.44 -2.52 -2.85
C PHE A 52 7.18 -1.12 -2.34
N ASN A 53 7.10 -0.14 -3.24
CA ASN A 53 6.84 1.25 -2.87
C ASN A 53 5.45 1.43 -2.24
N ALA A 54 4.45 0.73 -2.77
CA ALA A 54 3.09 0.74 -2.25
C ALA A 54 3.04 0.21 -0.81
N MET A 55 3.64 -0.95 -0.57
CA MET A 55 3.68 -1.57 0.76
C MET A 55 4.44 -0.69 1.75
N HIS A 56 5.62 -0.20 1.38
CA HIS A 56 6.41 0.68 2.24
C HIS A 56 5.65 1.93 2.67
N ARG A 57 4.96 2.58 1.72
CA ARG A 57 4.17 3.79 2.02
C ARG A 57 2.92 3.50 2.85
N LEU A 58 2.25 2.39 2.58
CA LEU A 58 1.07 1.98 3.34
C LEU A 58 1.44 1.70 4.80
N GLU A 59 2.49 0.93 5.02
CA GLU A 59 3.03 0.63 6.34
C GLU A 59 3.44 1.91 7.09
N LEU A 60 4.17 2.82 6.43
CA LEU A 60 4.57 4.10 7.01
C LEU A 60 3.35 4.97 7.37
N SER A 61 2.33 4.97 6.53
CA SER A 61 1.08 5.70 6.79
C SER A 61 0.34 5.15 8.00
N CYS A 62 0.25 3.82 8.13
CA CYS A 62 -0.35 3.18 9.30
C CYS A 62 0.42 3.53 10.59
N LYS A 63 1.75 3.43 10.58
CA LYS A 63 2.60 3.83 11.71
C LYS A 63 2.40 5.30 12.10
N THR A 64 2.38 6.18 11.11
CA THR A 64 2.18 7.62 11.34
C THR A 64 0.79 7.88 11.94
N GLN A 65 -0.24 7.21 11.44
CA GLN A 65 -1.59 7.36 11.97
C GLN A 65 -1.69 6.89 13.42
N ILE A 66 -1.13 5.72 13.73
CA ILE A 66 -1.11 5.19 15.10
C ILE A 66 -0.37 6.16 16.04
N ALA A 67 0.80 6.65 15.61
CA ALA A 67 1.57 7.62 16.39
C ALA A 67 0.78 8.93 16.64
N ALA A 68 0.11 9.44 15.61
CA ALA A 68 -0.74 10.63 15.75
C ALA A 68 -1.92 10.40 16.69
N MET A 69 -2.57 9.23 16.61
CA MET A 69 -3.68 8.87 17.51
C MET A 69 -3.23 8.71 18.96
N SER A 70 -2.01 8.26 19.20
CA SER A 70 -1.44 8.09 20.55
C SER A 70 -1.11 9.41 21.25
N CYS A 71 -1.08 10.53 20.53
CA CYS A 71 -0.86 11.86 21.12
C CYS A 71 -2.04 12.36 21.97
N ASN A 72 -3.16 11.66 21.98
CA ASN A 72 -4.37 12.00 22.73
C ASN A 72 -4.86 13.44 22.48
N THR A 73 -4.70 13.92 21.25
CA THR A 73 -5.18 15.24 20.79
C THR A 73 -6.12 15.06 19.61
N PRO A 74 -7.08 15.97 19.38
CA PRO A 74 -7.93 15.90 18.20
C PRO A 74 -7.13 15.90 16.91
N LEU A 75 -7.43 14.96 16.01
CA LEU A 75 -6.81 14.90 14.68
C LEU A 75 -7.50 15.89 13.73
N ILE A 76 -6.70 16.64 13.00
CA ILE A 76 -7.18 17.50 11.93
C ILE A 76 -7.37 16.64 10.68
N LYS A 77 -8.64 16.51 10.23
CA LYS A 77 -8.96 15.77 9.01
C LYS A 77 -8.58 16.57 7.78
N VAL A 78 -7.95 15.90 6.82
CA VAL A 78 -7.69 16.48 5.50
C VAL A 78 -9.03 16.71 4.79
N PRO A 79 -9.28 17.88 4.19
CA PRO A 79 -10.50 18.12 3.41
C PRO A 79 -10.64 17.13 2.26
N SER A 80 -11.85 16.62 2.02
CA SER A 80 -12.13 15.63 0.98
C SER A 80 -11.71 16.11 -0.42
N GLN A 81 -11.87 17.40 -0.72
CA GLN A 81 -11.41 17.98 -1.98
C GLN A 81 -9.89 17.87 -2.17
N ALA A 82 -9.09 18.05 -1.10
CA ALA A 82 -7.65 17.90 -1.18
C ALA A 82 -7.24 16.42 -1.36
N VAL A 83 -7.98 15.51 -0.74
CA VAL A 83 -7.78 14.06 -0.93
C VAL A 83 -8.05 13.69 -2.39
N GLU A 84 -9.17 14.12 -2.95
CA GLU A 84 -9.52 13.83 -4.34
C GLU A 84 -8.55 14.47 -5.34
N ALA A 85 -8.17 15.73 -5.16
CA ALA A 85 -7.16 16.38 -6.00
C ALA A 85 -5.81 15.64 -5.95
N THR A 86 -5.40 15.17 -4.78
CA THR A 86 -4.21 14.34 -4.63
C THR A 86 -4.35 13.03 -5.39
N TYR A 87 -5.48 12.34 -5.23
CA TYR A 87 -5.76 11.10 -5.96
C TYR A 87 -5.64 11.28 -7.47
N MET A 88 -6.26 12.32 -8.04
CA MET A 88 -6.20 12.62 -9.48
C MET A 88 -4.78 12.89 -9.96
N ASN A 89 -3.98 13.63 -9.18
CA ASN A 89 -2.58 13.94 -9.52
C ASN A 89 -1.64 12.72 -9.46
N TYR A 90 -2.05 11.62 -8.83
CA TYR A 90 -1.27 10.40 -8.72
C TYR A 90 -1.70 9.29 -9.69
N GLN A 91 -2.59 9.59 -10.64
CA GLN A 91 -2.99 8.61 -11.65
C GLN A 91 -1.86 8.32 -12.66
N PRO A 92 -1.80 7.09 -13.20
CA PRO A 92 -0.72 6.68 -14.12
C PRO A 92 -0.59 7.52 -15.39
N HIS A 93 -1.68 8.14 -15.85
CA HIS A 93 -1.68 9.03 -17.02
C HIS A 93 -1.17 10.44 -16.72
N VAL A 94 -1.11 10.81 -15.43
CA VAL A 94 -0.60 12.12 -14.98
C VAL A 94 0.84 12.02 -14.53
N ARG A 95 1.19 10.94 -13.87
CA ARG A 95 2.50 10.73 -13.26
C ARG A 95 3.00 9.31 -13.50
N ARG A 96 4.31 9.17 -13.73
CA ARG A 96 4.94 7.84 -13.82
C ARG A 96 4.72 7.03 -12.53
N PRO A 97 4.68 5.70 -12.62
CA PRO A 97 4.54 4.82 -11.48
C PRO A 97 5.61 5.06 -10.42
N PHE A 98 5.21 4.98 -9.16
CA PHE A 98 6.13 5.07 -8.03
C PHE A 98 7.07 3.87 -7.95
N GLY A 99 8.24 4.07 -7.36
CA GLY A 99 9.21 3.00 -7.13
C GLY A 99 10.14 2.74 -8.31
N VAL A 100 9.74 3.07 -9.55
CA VAL A 100 10.54 2.76 -10.76
C VAL A 100 11.92 3.41 -10.72
N LEU A 101 12.04 4.65 -10.25
CA LEU A 101 13.34 5.32 -10.12
C LEU A 101 14.12 4.89 -8.88
N ASP A 102 13.42 4.60 -7.80
CA ASP A 102 14.03 4.25 -6.52
C ASP A 102 14.57 2.82 -6.53
N TRP A 103 13.93 1.94 -7.29
CA TRP A 103 14.24 0.51 -7.31
C TRP A 103 15.70 0.18 -7.65
N PRO A 104 16.30 0.72 -8.72
CA PRO A 104 17.71 0.49 -9.00
C PRO A 104 18.65 0.98 -7.89
N ALA A 105 18.29 2.05 -7.18
CA ALA A 105 19.07 2.54 -6.05
C ALA A 105 18.97 1.59 -4.83
N LEU A 106 17.79 1.03 -4.60
CA LEU A 106 17.57 0.04 -3.54
C LEU A 106 18.33 -1.26 -3.83
N LEU A 107 18.33 -1.74 -5.06
CA LEU A 107 19.12 -2.90 -5.48
C LEU A 107 20.62 -2.66 -5.27
N ARG A 108 21.16 -1.50 -5.71
CA ARG A 108 22.58 -1.16 -5.46
C ARG A 108 22.90 -1.05 -3.97
N LYS A 109 21.96 -0.61 -3.15
CA LYS A 109 22.14 -0.61 -1.69
C LYS A 109 22.21 -2.03 -1.16
N LEU A 110 21.31 -2.90 -1.61
CA LEU A 110 21.26 -4.29 -1.17
C LEU A 110 22.50 -5.08 -1.61
N ASP A 111 22.98 -4.87 -2.84
CA ASP A 111 24.23 -5.45 -3.33
C ASP A 111 25.45 -5.17 -2.42
N ARG A 112 25.46 -4.02 -1.74
CA ARG A 112 26.53 -3.64 -0.81
C ARG A 112 26.35 -4.23 0.59
N ILE A 113 25.12 -4.57 0.96
CA ILE A 113 24.80 -5.11 2.29
C ILE A 113 24.87 -6.63 2.27
N ASP A 114 24.21 -7.23 1.31
CA ASP A 114 24.12 -8.68 1.15
C ASP A 114 23.68 -8.99 -0.29
N PRO A 115 24.60 -9.43 -1.17
CA PRO A 115 24.29 -9.74 -2.56
C PRO A 115 23.59 -11.09 -2.76
N SER A 116 23.42 -11.92 -1.72
CA SER A 116 22.85 -13.28 -1.83
C SER A 116 21.40 -13.33 -2.34
N PHE A 117 20.69 -12.20 -2.34
CA PHE A 117 19.35 -12.12 -2.92
C PHE A 117 19.31 -12.32 -4.45
N ARG A 118 20.48 -12.41 -5.11
CA ARG A 118 20.60 -12.63 -6.56
C ARG A 118 20.71 -14.11 -6.94
N ASP A 119 20.93 -15.00 -5.97
CA ASP A 119 21.13 -16.44 -6.14
C ASP A 119 19.75 -17.24 -6.06
#